data_bb5ddf46266bfd5e8bb5a9377350413e
#
_entry.id   bb5ddf46266bfd5e8bb5a9377350413e
#
_cell.length_a   1.000
_cell.length_b   1.000
_cell.length_c   1.000
_cell.angle_alpha   90.00
_cell.angle_beta   90.00
_cell.angle_gamma   90.00
#
_symmetry.space_group_name_H-M   'P 1'
#
loop_
_entity.id
_entity.type
_entity.pdbx_description
1 polymer ?
#
loop_
_entity_poly.entity_id
_entity_poly.type
_entity_poly.pdbx_seq_one_letter_code
_entity_poly.pdbx_strand_id
1 'polypeptide(L)'
;TGNDAVAEFVGKKAVFYQNGTWAYSDVKDLGDDNLGMLPIYIGVDGEENQGLCTGSENYWCVNNTSSDEDIQATLDFLYWCVTSEAGTSAMADKMGFVIPFKAAKDSTNPLIAIANDYVAAGKTSVDWCFSTMPSEEWKNGVGSALTAYAAGTGDWNGVVTAFVDGWAKEYKLANG
;
A
#
# COMPACT_ATOMS: atom_id res chain seq x y z
N THR A 1 8.19 -10.64 10.73
CA THR A 1 7.57 -9.30 10.86
C THR A 1 8.02 -8.39 9.73
N GLY A 2 7.35 -7.26 9.51
CA GLY A 2 7.74 -6.29 8.47
C GLY A 2 9.17 -5.76 8.67
N ASN A 3 9.56 -5.50 9.92
CA ASN A 3 10.91 -5.04 10.24
C ASN A 3 11.99 -6.10 9.94
N ASP A 4 11.67 -7.38 10.12
CA ASP A 4 12.61 -8.47 9.78
C ASP A 4 12.77 -8.59 8.27
N ALA A 5 11.67 -8.45 7.52
CA ALA A 5 11.68 -8.53 6.06
C ALA A 5 12.52 -7.41 5.42
N VAL A 6 12.37 -6.17 5.89
CA VAL A 6 13.19 -5.05 5.39
C VAL A 6 14.67 -5.25 5.76
N ALA A 7 14.97 -5.74 6.96
CA ALA A 7 16.35 -5.99 7.38
C ALA A 7 17.03 -7.10 6.54
N GLU A 8 16.31 -8.13 6.15
CA GLU A 8 16.81 -9.17 5.25
C GLU A 8 17.06 -8.64 3.83
N PHE A 9 16.15 -7.81 3.32
CA PHE A 9 16.31 -7.20 2.00
C PHE A 9 17.49 -6.23 1.98
N VAL A 10 17.58 -5.31 2.93
CA VAL A 10 18.72 -4.37 3.06
C VAL A 10 20.03 -5.12 3.32
N GLY A 11 19.98 -6.22 4.09
CA GLY A 11 21.10 -7.13 4.32
C GLY A 11 21.48 -8.00 3.11
N LYS A 12 20.84 -7.82 1.94
CA LYS A 12 21.08 -8.54 0.69
C LYS A 12 20.87 -10.06 0.81
N LYS A 13 19.98 -10.49 1.73
CA LYS A 13 19.58 -11.88 1.90
C LYS A 13 18.37 -12.26 1.06
N ALA A 14 17.61 -11.27 0.59
CA ALA A 14 16.47 -11.43 -0.30
C ALA A 14 16.64 -10.56 -1.54
N VAL A 15 16.21 -11.07 -2.71
CA VAL A 15 16.21 -10.33 -3.98
C VAL A 15 14.91 -9.55 -4.15
N PHE A 16 13.81 -10.06 -3.60
CA PHE A 16 12.49 -9.46 -3.70
C PHE A 16 11.97 -9.09 -2.31
N TYR A 17 11.35 -7.93 -2.23
CA TYR A 17 10.68 -7.42 -1.04
C TYR A 17 9.31 -6.86 -1.46
N GLN A 18 8.24 -7.45 -0.93
CA GLN A 18 6.89 -6.98 -1.23
C GLN A 18 6.56 -5.80 -0.31
N ASN A 19 6.44 -4.63 -0.92
CA ASN A 19 6.06 -3.38 -0.25
C ASN A 19 5.63 -2.34 -1.31
N GLY A 20 5.49 -1.08 -0.93
CA GLY A 20 5.14 0.03 -1.82
C GLY A 20 6.22 1.11 -1.88
N THR A 21 5.95 2.15 -2.66
CA THR A 21 6.88 3.26 -2.88
C THR A 21 7.30 3.97 -1.58
N TRP A 22 6.45 3.96 -0.55
CA TRP A 22 6.73 4.52 0.78
C TRP A 22 7.91 3.85 1.49
N ALA A 23 8.21 2.58 1.16
CA ALA A 23 9.34 1.86 1.76
C ALA A 23 10.71 2.37 1.29
N TYR A 24 10.77 3.33 0.36
CA TYR A 24 12.03 3.88 -0.12
C TYR A 24 12.91 4.42 1.02
N SER A 25 12.31 5.07 2.02
CA SER A 25 13.05 5.57 3.20
C SER A 25 13.84 4.47 3.93
N ASP A 26 13.34 3.24 3.91
CA ASP A 26 13.93 2.11 4.60
C ASP A 26 15.01 1.39 3.77
N VAL A 27 14.96 1.54 2.43
CA VAL A 27 15.82 0.78 1.50
C VAL A 27 16.81 1.65 0.71
N LYS A 28 16.73 2.98 0.80
CA LYS A 28 17.53 3.94 0.02
C LYS A 28 19.03 3.74 0.13
N ASP A 29 19.51 3.23 1.26
CA ASP A 29 20.94 3.00 1.49
C ASP A 29 21.52 1.89 0.61
N LEU A 30 20.67 1.12 -0.08
CA LEU A 30 21.10 0.18 -1.12
C LEU A 30 21.57 0.89 -2.40
N GLY A 31 21.23 2.17 -2.57
CA GLY A 31 21.50 2.97 -3.77
C GLY A 31 20.41 2.82 -4.83
N ASP A 32 20.01 3.92 -5.43
CA ASP A 32 18.88 4.00 -6.37
C ASP A 32 19.08 3.08 -7.59
N ASP A 33 20.30 2.96 -8.09
CA ASP A 33 20.63 2.09 -9.24
C ASP A 33 20.47 0.59 -8.93
N ASN A 34 20.35 0.22 -7.65
CA ASN A 34 20.14 -1.15 -7.21
C ASN A 34 18.69 -1.46 -6.84
N LEU A 35 17.80 -0.49 -6.98
CA LEU A 35 16.38 -0.63 -6.64
C LEU A 35 15.52 -0.61 -7.91
N GLY A 36 14.48 -1.44 -7.92
CA GLY A 36 13.49 -1.48 -8.96
C GLY A 36 12.13 -1.88 -8.40
N MET A 37 11.09 -1.75 -9.21
CA MET A 37 9.75 -2.22 -8.87
C MET A 37 9.20 -3.10 -9.98
N LEU A 38 8.50 -4.15 -9.57
CA LEU A 38 7.80 -5.07 -10.46
C LEU A 38 6.35 -5.22 -9.99
N PRO A 39 5.40 -5.37 -10.91
CA PRO A 39 4.06 -5.83 -10.56
C PRO A 39 4.11 -7.20 -9.90
N ILE A 40 3.11 -7.49 -9.06
CA ILE A 40 2.93 -8.83 -8.49
C ILE A 40 2.11 -9.64 -9.49
N TYR A 41 2.75 -10.60 -10.13
CA TYR A 41 2.08 -11.54 -11.03
C TYR A 41 1.68 -12.79 -10.26
N ILE A 42 0.47 -13.27 -10.48
CA ILE A 42 -0.10 -14.47 -9.84
C ILE A 42 -0.35 -15.63 -10.82
N GLY A 43 -0.01 -15.44 -12.08
CA GLY A 43 -0.08 -16.48 -13.13
C GLY A 43 -1.46 -16.61 -13.78
N VAL A 44 -2.21 -15.52 -13.88
CA VAL A 44 -3.49 -15.49 -14.59
C VAL A 44 -3.36 -14.84 -15.98
N ASP A 45 -4.29 -15.16 -16.88
CA ASP A 45 -4.32 -14.59 -18.21
C ASP A 45 -4.50 -13.07 -18.20
N GLY A 46 -3.75 -12.36 -19.04
CA GLY A 46 -3.83 -10.90 -19.17
C GLY A 46 -2.87 -10.11 -18.27
N GLU A 47 -2.07 -10.78 -17.46
CA GLU A 47 -1.07 -10.13 -16.60
C GLU A 47 0.06 -9.42 -17.36
N GLU A 48 0.28 -9.75 -18.62
CA GLU A 48 1.31 -9.12 -19.47
C GLU A 48 1.11 -7.61 -19.62
N ASN A 49 -0.12 -7.13 -19.44
CA ASN A 49 -0.45 -5.70 -19.46
C ASN A 49 -0.63 -5.09 -18.07
N GLN A 50 -0.39 -5.84 -17.02
CA GLN A 50 -0.55 -5.37 -15.63
C GLN A 50 0.54 -4.38 -15.25
N GLY A 51 0.12 -3.29 -14.61
CA GLY A 51 0.97 -2.33 -13.92
C GLY A 51 1.04 -2.61 -12.42
N LEU A 52 1.49 -1.62 -11.67
CA LEU A 52 1.57 -1.70 -10.22
C LEU A 52 0.19 -1.57 -9.56
N CYS A 53 0.06 -2.13 -8.36
CA CYS A 53 -1.11 -1.87 -7.52
C CYS A 53 -1.13 -0.40 -7.09
N THR A 54 -2.28 0.25 -7.21
CA THR A 54 -2.47 1.64 -6.83
C THR A 54 -3.87 1.85 -6.27
N GLY A 55 -4.08 2.99 -5.62
CA GLY A 55 -5.37 3.40 -5.08
C GLY A 55 -5.21 4.27 -3.84
N SER A 56 -6.32 4.80 -3.35
CA SER A 56 -6.34 5.57 -2.11
C SER A 56 -6.50 4.63 -0.92
N GLU A 57 -5.55 4.68 0.01
CA GLU A 57 -5.57 3.86 1.24
C GLU A 57 -5.84 4.71 2.49
N ASN A 58 -5.38 5.96 2.46
CA ASN A 58 -5.42 6.85 3.61
C ASN A 58 -6.33 8.03 3.33
N TYR A 59 -7.20 8.33 4.28
CA TYR A 59 -8.17 9.40 4.18
C TYR A 59 -8.11 10.27 5.42
N TRP A 60 -8.27 11.57 5.25
CA TRP A 60 -8.55 12.45 6.36
C TRP A 60 -10.05 12.52 6.60
N CYS A 61 -10.45 12.25 7.83
CA CYS A 61 -11.85 12.37 8.24
C CYS A 61 -12.00 13.63 9.09
N VAL A 62 -12.96 14.48 8.70
CA VAL A 62 -13.32 15.65 9.50
C VAL A 62 -14.50 15.26 10.39
N ASN A 63 -14.38 15.53 11.68
CA ASN A 63 -15.47 15.27 12.63
C ASN A 63 -16.62 16.25 12.41
N ASN A 64 -17.72 15.77 11.86
CA ASN A 64 -18.89 16.57 11.54
C ASN A 64 -19.77 16.94 12.75
N THR A 65 -19.41 16.51 13.96
CA THR A 65 -20.09 16.88 15.21
C THR A 65 -19.37 17.97 15.98
N SER A 66 -18.23 18.46 15.47
CA SER A 66 -17.51 19.61 16.03
C SER A 66 -18.22 20.92 15.68
N SER A 67 -17.79 22.03 16.28
CA SER A 67 -18.29 23.34 15.94
C SER A 67 -17.94 23.70 14.48
N ASP A 68 -18.73 24.56 13.86
CA ASP A 68 -18.47 25.03 12.48
C ASP A 68 -17.09 25.71 12.38
N GLU A 69 -16.66 26.42 13.44
CA GLU A 69 -15.33 27.06 13.51
C GLU A 69 -14.22 26.03 13.52
N ASP A 70 -14.34 24.95 14.29
CA ASP A 70 -13.35 23.87 14.34
C ASP A 70 -13.30 23.10 13.03
N ILE A 71 -14.45 22.84 12.42
CA ILE A 71 -14.54 22.21 11.09
C ILE A 71 -13.81 23.08 10.07
N GLN A 72 -14.09 24.39 10.03
CA GLN A 72 -13.47 25.30 9.08
C GLN A 72 -11.94 25.38 9.30
N ALA A 73 -11.49 25.50 10.55
CA ALA A 73 -10.07 25.50 10.89
C ALA A 73 -9.37 24.21 10.43
N THR A 74 -10.04 23.06 10.60
CA THR A 74 -9.54 21.77 10.11
C THR A 74 -9.41 21.75 8.60
N LEU A 75 -10.43 22.22 7.86
CA LEU A 75 -10.40 22.28 6.41
C LEU A 75 -9.32 23.25 5.89
N ASP A 76 -9.14 24.40 6.55
CA ASP A 76 -8.08 25.35 6.21
C ASP A 76 -6.69 24.75 6.41
N PHE A 77 -6.49 23.99 7.48
CA PHE A 77 -5.24 23.27 7.72
C PHE A 77 -4.99 22.21 6.66
N LEU A 78 -5.99 21.38 6.32
CA LEU A 78 -5.85 20.36 5.28
C LEU A 78 -5.59 21.00 3.92
N TYR A 79 -6.26 22.10 3.61
CA TYR A 79 -6.02 22.88 2.39
C TYR A 79 -4.57 23.41 2.35
N TRP A 80 -4.09 23.95 3.45
CA TRP A 80 -2.70 24.39 3.57
C TRP A 80 -1.73 23.23 3.36
N CYS A 81 -1.98 22.05 3.93
CA CYS A 81 -1.15 20.88 3.74
C CYS A 81 -0.97 20.51 2.25
N VAL A 82 -2.04 20.59 1.46
CA VAL A 82 -2.04 20.14 0.06
C VAL A 82 -1.70 21.23 -0.96
N THR A 83 -1.64 22.50 -0.54
CA THR A 83 -1.43 23.64 -1.47
C THR A 83 -0.20 24.50 -1.15
N SER A 84 0.26 24.55 0.12
CA SER A 84 1.43 25.34 0.48
C SER A 84 2.73 24.62 0.11
N GLU A 85 3.78 25.39 -0.17
CA GLU A 85 5.12 24.84 -0.40
C GLU A 85 5.63 24.02 0.79
N ALA A 86 5.40 24.52 2.01
CA ALA A 86 5.82 23.83 3.23
C ALA A 86 5.07 22.52 3.43
N GLY A 87 3.74 22.51 3.26
CA GLY A 87 2.90 21.33 3.41
C GLY A 87 3.22 20.27 2.35
N THR A 88 3.23 20.65 1.09
CA THR A 88 3.50 19.72 -0.02
C THR A 88 4.93 19.17 0.03
N SER A 89 5.94 19.97 0.39
CA SER A 89 7.31 19.47 0.61
C SER A 89 7.42 18.54 1.79
N ALA A 90 6.71 18.81 2.90
CA ALA A 90 6.73 17.91 4.04
C ALA A 90 6.13 16.53 3.68
N MET A 91 5.01 16.52 2.98
CA MET A 91 4.36 15.29 2.57
C MET A 91 5.15 14.51 1.51
N ALA A 92 5.65 15.18 0.48
CA ALA A 92 6.40 14.53 -0.59
C ALA A 92 7.80 14.08 -0.15
N ASP A 93 8.59 14.99 0.44
CA ASP A 93 10.03 14.77 0.67
C ASP A 93 10.33 14.08 2.01
N LYS A 94 9.50 14.35 3.06
CA LYS A 94 9.74 13.80 4.40
C LYS A 94 8.91 12.57 4.71
N MET A 95 7.66 12.55 4.25
CA MET A 95 6.72 11.45 4.51
C MET A 95 6.67 10.44 3.35
N GLY A 96 7.18 10.80 2.17
CA GLY A 96 7.18 9.92 1.00
C GLY A 96 5.80 9.66 0.42
N PHE A 97 4.85 10.57 0.65
CA PHE A 97 3.49 10.42 0.15
C PHE A 97 3.40 10.76 -1.34
N VAL A 98 2.63 9.97 -2.05
CA VAL A 98 2.11 10.32 -3.36
C VAL A 98 0.81 11.08 -3.16
N ILE A 99 0.80 12.36 -3.49
CA ILE A 99 -0.32 13.26 -3.20
C ILE A 99 -1.14 13.44 -4.48
N PRO A 100 -2.42 13.02 -4.52
CA PRO A 100 -3.23 13.02 -5.75
C PRO A 100 -3.86 14.40 -6.04
N PHE A 101 -3.26 15.49 -5.59
CA PHE A 101 -3.76 16.85 -5.80
C PHE A 101 -2.85 17.59 -6.77
N LYS A 102 -3.44 18.37 -7.68
CA LYS A 102 -2.72 19.12 -8.74
C LYS A 102 -1.68 20.12 -8.23
N ALA A 103 -1.86 20.61 -7.01
CA ALA A 103 -0.92 21.54 -6.37
C ALA A 103 0.21 20.83 -5.61
N ALA A 104 0.20 19.50 -5.57
CA ALA A 104 1.22 18.73 -4.88
C ALA A 104 2.58 18.89 -5.56
N LYS A 105 3.64 18.89 -4.74
CA LYS A 105 5.00 18.83 -5.23
C LYS A 105 5.30 17.42 -5.75
N ASP A 106 6.02 17.33 -6.86
CA ASP A 106 6.53 16.05 -7.35
C ASP A 106 7.50 15.45 -6.34
N SER A 107 7.35 14.16 -6.09
CA SER A 107 8.23 13.44 -5.18
C SER A 107 9.58 13.17 -5.83
N THR A 108 10.65 13.29 -5.05
CA THR A 108 12.02 12.90 -5.46
C THR A 108 12.29 11.40 -5.25
N ASN A 109 11.32 10.64 -4.78
CA ASN A 109 11.45 9.21 -4.58
C ASN A 109 11.56 8.47 -5.93
N PRO A 110 12.68 7.78 -6.23
CA PRO A 110 12.90 7.13 -7.52
C PRO A 110 11.93 5.98 -7.79
N LEU A 111 11.38 5.36 -6.76
CA LEU A 111 10.37 4.31 -6.94
C LEU A 111 9.04 4.88 -7.50
N ILE A 112 8.75 6.15 -7.22
CA ILE A 112 7.59 6.85 -7.82
C ILE A 112 7.85 7.11 -9.31
N ALA A 113 9.07 7.47 -9.69
CA ALA A 113 9.42 7.61 -11.10
C ALA A 113 9.19 6.30 -11.86
N ILE A 114 9.65 5.16 -11.32
CA ILE A 114 9.40 3.84 -11.89
C ILE A 114 7.89 3.54 -12.00
N ALA A 115 7.11 3.88 -10.96
CA ALA A 115 5.66 3.71 -10.99
C ALA A 115 5.01 4.53 -12.12
N ASN A 116 5.46 5.77 -12.33
CA ASN A 116 4.99 6.63 -13.41
C ASN A 116 5.37 6.07 -14.80
N ASP A 117 6.53 5.42 -14.93
CA ASP A 117 6.95 4.78 -16.18
C ASP A 117 5.99 3.63 -16.58
N TYR A 118 5.47 2.85 -15.63
CA TYR A 118 4.44 1.86 -15.91
C TYR A 118 3.18 2.49 -16.47
N VAL A 119 2.73 3.60 -15.90
CA VAL A 119 1.56 4.35 -16.38
C VAL A 119 1.83 4.92 -17.79
N ALA A 120 3.00 5.53 -18.00
CA ALA A 120 3.41 6.07 -19.30
C ALA A 120 3.52 5.01 -20.38
N ALA A 121 3.91 3.79 -20.01
CA ALA A 121 3.95 2.62 -20.92
C ALA A 121 2.55 2.04 -21.22
N GLY A 122 1.47 2.62 -20.70
CA GLY A 122 0.10 2.17 -20.91
C GLY A 122 -0.27 0.89 -20.17
N LYS A 123 0.48 0.54 -19.11
CA LYS A 123 0.14 -0.61 -18.27
C LYS A 123 -1.08 -0.31 -17.41
N THR A 124 -1.93 -1.32 -17.25
CA THR A 124 -3.16 -1.19 -16.45
C THR A 124 -2.85 -1.37 -14.98
N SER A 125 -3.11 -0.35 -14.18
CA SER A 125 -2.97 -0.43 -12.73
C SER A 125 -3.98 -1.40 -12.13
N VAL A 126 -3.60 -2.07 -11.05
CA VAL A 126 -4.48 -2.91 -10.23
C VAL A 126 -4.95 -2.10 -9.04
N ASP A 127 -6.24 -1.96 -8.88
CA ASP A 127 -6.82 -1.18 -7.79
C ASP A 127 -6.81 -1.95 -6.46
N TRP A 128 -6.58 -1.21 -5.38
CA TRP A 128 -6.76 -1.74 -4.03
C TRP A 128 -8.23 -2.04 -3.74
N CYS A 129 -8.50 -3.26 -3.27
CA CYS A 129 -9.84 -3.74 -2.97
C CYS A 129 -10.12 -3.86 -1.46
N PHE A 130 -9.52 -3.01 -0.64
CA PHE A 130 -9.65 -3.09 0.83
C PHE A 130 -11.10 -3.01 1.33
N SER A 131 -11.93 -2.21 0.67
CA SER A 131 -13.36 -2.08 1.02
C SER A 131 -14.17 -3.35 0.80
N THR A 132 -13.65 -4.31 0.06
CA THR A 132 -14.32 -5.60 -0.18
C THR A 132 -13.91 -6.68 0.82
N MET A 133 -12.86 -6.46 1.59
CA MET A 133 -12.40 -7.40 2.62
C MET A 133 -13.40 -7.42 3.79
N PRO A 134 -13.75 -8.62 4.30
CA PRO A 134 -14.79 -8.72 5.31
C PRO A 134 -14.36 -8.19 6.68
N SER A 135 -13.09 -8.36 7.06
CA SER A 135 -12.55 -7.87 8.34
C SER A 135 -11.01 -7.92 8.39
N GLU A 136 -10.43 -7.18 9.33
CA GLU A 136 -9.00 -7.30 9.68
C GLU A 136 -8.68 -8.68 10.28
N GLU A 137 -9.60 -9.28 11.04
CA GLU A 137 -9.43 -10.62 11.61
C GLU A 137 -9.26 -11.66 10.51
N TRP A 138 -10.10 -11.61 9.48
CA TRP A 138 -9.95 -12.48 8.31
C TRP A 138 -8.60 -12.29 7.64
N LYS A 139 -8.20 -11.07 7.36
CA LYS A 139 -6.92 -10.74 6.70
C LYS A 139 -5.74 -11.33 7.48
N ASN A 140 -5.73 -11.12 8.80
CA ASN A 140 -4.66 -11.62 9.67
C ASN A 140 -4.67 -13.15 9.76
N GLY A 141 -5.84 -13.78 9.75
CA GLY A 141 -6.00 -15.24 9.73
C GLY A 141 -5.41 -15.86 8.46
N VAL A 142 -5.71 -15.27 7.30
CA VAL A 142 -5.13 -15.69 6.00
C VAL A 142 -3.61 -15.50 6.00
N GLY A 143 -3.12 -14.35 6.47
CA GLY A 143 -1.68 -14.09 6.57
C GLY A 143 -0.95 -15.09 7.47
N SER A 144 -1.56 -15.45 8.60
CA SER A 144 -1.02 -16.48 9.51
C SER A 144 -0.97 -17.87 8.86
N ALA A 145 -2.02 -18.26 8.13
CA ALA A 145 -2.06 -19.53 7.42
C ALA A 145 -1.02 -19.60 6.29
N LEU A 146 -0.84 -18.51 5.53
CA LEU A 146 0.21 -18.41 4.51
C LEU A 146 1.62 -18.50 5.13
N THR A 147 1.84 -17.84 6.27
CA THR A 147 3.11 -17.90 6.99
C THR A 147 3.40 -19.33 7.47
N ALA A 148 2.41 -20.01 8.03
CA ALA A 148 2.55 -21.40 8.47
C ALA A 148 2.84 -22.35 7.28
N TYR A 149 2.16 -22.14 6.16
CA TYR A 149 2.40 -22.89 4.92
C TYR A 149 3.86 -22.69 4.43
N ALA A 150 4.30 -21.44 4.34
CA ALA A 150 5.66 -21.12 3.89
C ALA A 150 6.75 -21.69 4.83
N ALA A 151 6.45 -21.74 6.14
CA ALA A 151 7.35 -22.31 7.14
C ALA A 151 7.32 -23.87 7.20
N GLY A 152 6.46 -24.52 6.42
CA GLY A 152 6.29 -25.99 6.46
C GLY A 152 5.61 -26.52 7.72
N THR A 153 4.95 -25.66 8.50
CA THR A 153 4.19 -26.00 9.72
C THR A 153 2.68 -26.07 9.50
N GLY A 154 2.22 -25.70 8.32
CA GLY A 154 0.83 -25.78 7.85
C GLY A 154 0.76 -26.33 6.43
N ASP A 155 -0.46 -26.54 5.93
CA ASP A 155 -0.71 -27.03 4.59
C ASP A 155 -1.54 -26.03 3.76
N TRP A 156 -1.61 -26.26 2.45
CA TRP A 156 -2.38 -25.42 1.55
C TRP A 156 -3.89 -25.43 1.83
N ASN A 157 -4.44 -26.55 2.32
CA ASN A 157 -5.85 -26.63 2.70
C ASN A 157 -6.17 -25.68 3.86
N GLY A 158 -5.25 -25.51 4.81
CA GLY A 158 -5.38 -24.51 5.87
C GLY A 158 -5.46 -23.09 5.32
N VAL A 159 -4.68 -22.76 4.29
CA VAL A 159 -4.74 -21.46 3.62
C VAL A 159 -6.10 -21.27 2.92
N VAL A 160 -6.56 -22.28 2.16
CA VAL A 160 -7.85 -22.26 1.47
C VAL A 160 -9.00 -22.09 2.47
N THR A 161 -8.98 -22.82 3.56
CA THR A 161 -9.99 -22.73 4.63
C THR A 161 -10.00 -21.33 5.26
N ALA A 162 -8.83 -20.81 5.61
CA ALA A 162 -8.73 -19.46 6.18
C ALA A 162 -9.26 -18.40 5.23
N PHE A 163 -8.99 -18.54 3.92
CA PHE A 163 -9.45 -17.60 2.91
C PHE A 163 -10.96 -17.73 2.64
N VAL A 164 -11.43 -18.91 2.25
CA VAL A 164 -12.79 -19.13 1.74
C VAL A 164 -13.81 -19.19 2.88
N ASP A 165 -13.60 -20.10 3.83
CA ASP A 165 -14.54 -20.31 4.93
C ASP A 165 -14.48 -19.14 5.93
N GLY A 166 -13.29 -18.58 6.13
CA GLY A 166 -13.11 -17.37 6.92
C GLY A 166 -13.86 -16.17 6.33
N TRP A 167 -13.77 -15.95 5.01
CA TRP A 167 -14.55 -14.89 4.34
C TRP A 167 -16.06 -15.11 4.53
N ALA A 168 -16.54 -16.32 4.24
CA ALA A 168 -17.97 -16.63 4.35
C ALA A 168 -18.50 -16.40 5.77
N LYS A 169 -17.71 -16.75 6.80
CA LYS A 169 -18.04 -16.52 8.20
C LYS A 169 -18.16 -15.03 8.52
N GLU A 170 -17.12 -14.26 8.19
CA GLU A 170 -17.11 -12.83 8.48
C GLU A 170 -18.17 -12.05 7.69
N TYR A 171 -18.41 -12.43 6.44
CA TYR A 171 -19.49 -11.86 5.63
C TYR A 171 -20.87 -12.06 6.27
N LYS A 172 -21.13 -13.26 6.81
CA LYS A 172 -22.36 -13.54 7.56
C LYS A 172 -22.50 -12.68 8.82
N LEU A 173 -21.40 -12.49 9.57
CA LEU A 173 -21.43 -11.67 10.77
C LEU A 173 -21.72 -10.20 10.47
N ALA A 174 -21.23 -9.70 9.33
CA ALA A 174 -21.41 -8.31 8.92
C ALA A 174 -22.79 -8.04 8.29
N ASN A 175 -23.42 -9.03 7.67
CA ASN A 175 -24.65 -8.84 6.90
C ASN A 175 -25.89 -9.59 7.47
N GLY A 176 -25.75 -10.26 8.60
CA GLY A 176 -26.84 -10.83 9.38
C GLY A 176 -27.32 -12.15 8.97
#